data_1efdc497fd27261901fd00c37cded100
#
_entry.id   1efdc497fd27261901fd00c37cded100
#
_cell.length_a   1.000
_cell.length_b   1.000
_cell.length_c   1.000
_cell.angle_alpha   90.00
_cell.angle_beta   90.00
_cell.angle_gamma   90.00
#
_symmetry.space_group_name_H-M   'P 1'
#
loop_
_entity.id
_entity.type
_entity.pdbx_description
1 polymer ?
#
loop_
_entity_poly.entity_id
_entity_poly.type
_entity_poly.pdbx_seq_one_letter_code
_entity_poly.pdbx_strand_id
1 'polypeptide(L)' 'MCAYANVEVPSNDSNVGRITFNSNFKQKPYVCATIEHEWVDALHCTITDCSVSGVNIKVYNGSSQNMNDIIVHVIAVGYI' A
#
# COMPACT_ATOMS: atom_id res chain seq x y z
N MET A 1 2.63 7.84 11.92
CA MET A 1 2.40 6.40 12.07
C MET A 1 3.02 5.67 10.89
N CYS A 2 3.68 4.55 11.14
CA CYS A 2 4.26 3.71 10.09
C CYS A 2 3.61 2.32 10.15
N ALA A 3 3.32 1.76 8.99
CA ALA A 3 2.74 0.43 8.89
C ALA A 3 3.18 -0.23 7.59
N TYR A 4 2.91 -1.54 7.47
CA TYR A 4 3.18 -2.24 6.23
C TYR A 4 2.11 -3.31 5.98
N ALA A 5 2.01 -3.73 4.72
CA ALA A 5 1.16 -4.86 4.33
C ALA A 5 1.89 -5.70 3.28
N ASN A 6 1.62 -7.01 3.30
CA ASN A 6 2.06 -7.92 2.25
C ASN A 6 0.94 -8.05 1.23
N VAL A 7 1.28 -7.95 -0.05
CA VAL A 7 0.31 -8.05 -1.13
C VAL A 7 0.80 -9.09 -2.14
N GLU A 8 -0.07 -10.01 -2.52
CA GLU A 8 0.17 -10.96 -3.60
C GLU A 8 -0.46 -10.44 -4.87
N VAL A 9 0.31 -10.33 -5.95
CA VAL A 9 -0.21 -9.81 -7.21
C VAL A 9 0.20 -10.74 -8.35
N PRO A 10 -0.78 -11.35 -9.04
CA PRO A 10 -0.48 -12.15 -10.22
C PRO A 10 0.14 -11.34 -11.34
N SER A 11 0.77 -12.04 -12.28
CA SER A 11 1.36 -11.43 -13.46
C SER A 11 0.34 -10.59 -14.22
N ASN A 12 0.74 -9.39 -14.61
CA ASN A 12 -0.08 -8.44 -15.38
C ASN A 12 -1.45 -8.16 -14.75
N ASP A 13 -1.50 -8.14 -13.42
CA ASP A 13 -2.73 -7.92 -12.66
C ASP A 13 -2.47 -6.94 -11.52
N SER A 14 -3.50 -6.63 -10.79
CA SER A 14 -3.42 -5.77 -9.61
C SER A 14 -4.16 -6.37 -8.44
N ASN A 15 -3.81 -5.95 -7.25
CA ASN A 15 -4.51 -6.34 -6.03
C ASN A 15 -4.46 -5.18 -5.04
N VAL A 16 -5.35 -5.20 -4.07
CA VAL A 16 -5.48 -4.13 -3.08
C VAL A 16 -5.09 -4.67 -1.71
N GLY A 17 -4.17 -3.94 -1.04
CA GLY A 17 -3.85 -4.17 0.36
C GLY A 17 -4.54 -3.13 1.23
N ARG A 18 -5.10 -3.55 2.35
CA ARG A 18 -5.72 -2.66 3.33
C ARG A 18 -4.82 -2.52 4.54
N ILE A 19 -4.57 -1.28 4.95
CA ILE A 19 -3.88 -0.96 6.19
C ILE A 19 -4.84 -0.22 7.10
N THR A 20 -5.06 -0.78 8.29
CA THR A 20 -5.88 -0.15 9.33
C THR A 20 -4.95 0.57 10.30
N PHE A 21 -5.22 1.83 10.57
CA PHE A 21 -4.42 2.63 11.50
C PHE A 21 -4.68 2.19 12.95
N ASN A 22 -3.64 2.26 13.77
CA ASN A 22 -3.76 1.92 15.20
C ASN A 22 -4.65 2.88 15.97
N SER A 23 -4.71 4.12 15.52
CA SER A 23 -5.53 5.17 16.12
C SER A 23 -6.25 5.92 15.01
N ASN A 24 -7.48 6.35 15.27
CA ASN A 24 -8.18 7.18 14.31
C ASN A 24 -7.62 8.60 14.36
N PHE A 25 -7.35 9.15 13.19
CA PHE A 25 -6.99 10.55 13.05
C PHE A 25 -8.25 11.42 13.16
N LYS A 26 -8.09 12.66 13.61
CA LYS A 26 -9.22 13.60 13.66
C LYS A 26 -9.70 13.99 12.28
N GLN A 27 -8.77 14.06 11.35
CA GLN A 27 -9.03 14.35 9.95
C GLN A 27 -8.27 13.33 9.11
N LYS A 28 -8.62 13.23 7.84
CA LYS A 28 -7.92 12.37 6.90
C LYS A 28 -6.43 12.71 6.91
N PRO A 29 -5.54 11.75 7.22
CA PRO A 29 -4.11 12.02 7.30
C PRO A 29 -3.48 12.16 5.91
N TYR A 30 -2.27 12.69 5.89
CA TYR A 30 -1.40 12.59 4.72
C TYR A 30 -0.73 11.23 4.73
N VAL A 31 -0.76 10.53 3.60
CA VAL A 31 -0.24 9.17 3.49
C VAL A 31 0.75 9.08 2.34
N CYS A 32 1.90 8.46 2.63
CA CYS A 32 2.89 8.09 1.63
C CYS A 32 3.02 6.57 1.63
N ALA A 33 3.07 5.97 0.44
CA ALA A 33 3.22 4.54 0.28
C ALA A 33 4.43 4.24 -0.60
N THR A 34 5.19 3.20 -0.24
CA THR A 34 6.39 2.78 -0.97
C THR A 34 6.43 1.27 -1.02
N ILE A 35 6.81 0.73 -2.19
CA ILE A 35 6.96 -0.71 -2.39
C ILE A 35 8.39 -1.12 -2.07
N GLU A 36 8.52 -2.18 -1.28
CA GLU A 36 9.80 -2.86 -1.05
C GLU A 36 9.80 -4.16 -1.85
N HIS A 37 10.52 -4.19 -2.95
CA HIS A 37 10.73 -5.37 -3.78
C HIS A 37 11.88 -5.11 -4.75
N GLU A 38 12.63 -6.15 -5.11
CA GLU A 38 13.78 -6.00 -5.99
C GLU A 38 13.41 -5.72 -7.46
N TRP A 39 12.17 -5.97 -7.86
CA TRP A 39 11.68 -5.78 -9.24
C TRP A 39 10.90 -4.47 -9.36
N VAL A 40 11.53 -3.39 -8.97
CA VAL A 40 10.88 -2.08 -8.82
C VAL A 40 10.28 -1.52 -10.11
N ASP A 41 10.88 -1.82 -11.27
CA ASP A 41 10.42 -1.26 -12.55
C ASP A 41 9.08 -1.86 -13.00
N ALA A 42 8.72 -3.05 -12.50
CA ALA A 42 7.50 -3.73 -12.88
C ALA A 42 6.34 -3.46 -11.93
N LEU A 43 6.61 -2.83 -10.79
CA LEU A 43 5.64 -2.66 -9.71
C LEU A 43 5.27 -1.19 -9.53
N HIS A 44 3.97 -0.94 -9.39
CA HIS A 44 3.44 0.39 -9.12
C HIS A 44 2.41 0.32 -8.01
N CYS A 45 2.34 1.33 -7.17
CA CYS A 45 1.29 1.42 -6.17
C CYS A 45 0.57 2.76 -6.24
N THR A 46 -0.72 2.72 -5.87
CA THR A 46 -1.57 3.90 -5.85
C THR A 46 -2.44 3.85 -4.60
N ILE A 47 -2.54 4.96 -3.90
CA ILE A 47 -3.49 5.09 -2.80
C ILE A 47 -4.87 5.29 -3.41
N THR A 48 -5.78 4.33 -3.17
CA THR A 48 -7.10 4.36 -3.79
C THR A 48 -8.19 4.87 -2.86
N ASP A 49 -7.99 4.73 -1.54
CA ASP A 49 -8.95 5.19 -0.56
C ASP A 49 -8.22 5.46 0.75
N CYS A 50 -8.40 6.64 1.30
CA CYS A 50 -7.79 7.02 2.56
C CYS A 50 -8.85 7.65 3.45
N SER A 51 -8.91 7.19 4.69
CA SER A 51 -9.84 7.68 5.69
C SER A 51 -9.11 7.93 7.01
N VAL A 52 -9.86 8.37 8.03
CA VAL A 52 -9.29 8.57 9.36
C VAL A 52 -8.87 7.27 10.03
N SER A 53 -9.36 6.12 9.56
CA SER A 53 -9.12 4.82 10.18
C SER A 53 -8.24 3.87 9.37
N GLY A 54 -7.94 4.18 8.12
CA GLY A 54 -7.12 3.29 7.30
C GLY A 54 -6.98 3.76 5.87
N VAL A 55 -6.24 2.96 5.09
CA VAL A 55 -5.93 3.27 3.70
C VAL A 55 -5.90 2.00 2.87
N ASN A 56 -6.39 2.09 1.62
CA ASN A 56 -6.26 1.04 0.63
C ASN A 56 -5.16 1.40 -0.35
N ILE A 57 -4.27 0.46 -0.60
CA ILE A 57 -3.17 0.60 -1.55
C ILE A 57 -3.38 -0.41 -2.68
N LYS A 58 -3.53 0.06 -3.89
CA LYS A 58 -3.61 -0.81 -5.06
C LYS A 58 -2.21 -1.01 -5.62
N VAL A 59 -1.81 -2.27 -5.78
CA VAL A 59 -0.50 -2.63 -6.34
C VAL A 59 -0.70 -3.29 -7.69
N TYR A 60 -0.02 -2.79 -8.70
CA TYR A 60 -0.01 -3.36 -10.05
C TYR A 60 1.32 -4.06 -10.31
N ASN A 61 1.24 -5.28 -10.84
CA ASN A 61 2.39 -6.08 -11.26
C ASN A 61 2.41 -6.17 -12.78
N GLY A 62 3.31 -5.43 -13.40
CA GLY A 62 3.48 -5.44 -14.85
C GLY A 62 4.46 -6.48 -15.37
N SER A 63 4.91 -7.41 -14.52
CA SER A 63 5.85 -8.45 -14.92
C SER A 63 5.17 -9.69 -15.45
N SER A 64 5.94 -10.61 -16.02
CA SER A 64 5.46 -11.90 -16.51
C SER A 64 5.39 -12.97 -15.42
N GLN A 65 5.70 -12.63 -14.17
CA GLN A 65 5.73 -13.56 -13.05
C GLN A 65 4.78 -13.13 -11.96
N ASN A 66 4.18 -14.11 -11.28
CA ASN A 66 3.40 -13.86 -10.08
C ASN A 66 4.34 -13.45 -8.93
N MET A 67 3.93 -12.49 -8.14
CA MET A 67 4.70 -12.01 -7.00
C MET A 67 3.88 -12.18 -5.73
N ASN A 68 4.43 -12.92 -4.75
CA ASN A 68 3.71 -13.28 -3.55
C ASN A 68 4.11 -12.46 -2.32
N ASP A 69 5.25 -11.78 -2.38
CA ASP A 69 5.84 -11.12 -1.21
C ASP A 69 6.13 -9.65 -1.48
N ILE A 70 5.15 -8.94 -2.01
CA ILE A 70 5.30 -7.50 -2.20
C ILE A 70 4.97 -6.81 -0.88
N ILE A 71 5.95 -6.11 -0.32
CA ILE A 71 5.75 -5.36 0.91
C ILE A 71 5.49 -3.91 0.56
N VAL A 72 4.37 -3.39 1.05
CA VAL A 72 4.03 -1.97 0.91
C VAL A 72 4.19 -1.30 2.26
N HIS A 73 5.09 -0.34 2.33
CA HIS A 73 5.30 0.48 3.52
C HIS A 73 4.47 1.75 3.43
N VAL A 74 3.87 2.13 4.53
CA VAL A 74 3.00 3.32 4.61
C VAL A 74 3.45 4.19 5.78
N ILE A 75 3.52 5.49 5.52
CA ILE A 75 3.69 6.50 6.55
C ILE A 75 2.45 7.40 6.51
N ALA A 76 1.77 7.52 7.64
CA ALA A 76 0.60 8.38 7.78
C ALA A 76 0.90 9.47 8.82
N VAL A 77 0.66 10.72 8.45
CA VAL A 77 0.92 11.88 9.30
C VAL A 77 -0.34 12.72 9.41
N GLY A 78 -0.75 13.01 10.62
CA GLY A 78 -1.95 13.82 10.86
C GLY A 78 -2.19 14.04 12.35
N TYR A 79 -3.33 14.62 12.66
CA TYR A 79 -3.73 14.90 14.04
C TYR A 79 -4.56 13.75 14.60
N ILE A 80 -4.21 13.37 15.82
CA ILE A 80 -4.93 12.32 16.55
C ILE A 80 -5.92 12.92 17.54
#